data_968e63910d1fe2f77f7898737ede6c83
#
_entry.id   968e63910d1fe2f77f7898737ede6c83
#
_cell.length_a   1.000
_cell.length_b   1.000
_cell.length_c   1.000
_cell.angle_alpha   90.00
_cell.angle_beta   90.00
_cell.angle_gamma   90.00
#
_symmetry.space_group_name_H-M   'P 1'
#
loop_
_entity.id
_entity.type
_entity.pdbx_description
1 polymer ?
#
loop_
_entity_poly.entity_id
_entity_poly.type
_entity_poly.pdbx_seq_one_letter_code
_entity_poly.pdbx_strand_id
1 'polypeptide(L)'
;MSDMPAEKPEVIVVDDSKVIRLAARKMLGSDYLIHLAEDGLVGWQMLQDNSAISVVFTDLSMPNMNGMELLNNIRSSSNDQIANLPVIIMTGHDDSESVKQEVFDAGATDFITKPFESIDLLSRAKAYARLSRKVVELEKKTGYDKLTGLYNANLLVEHGSKAFSFAHRHKLFISAVYFEIQDFQNCFLTHGKKVAQHIIVAVGRRLQEVMREEDIAARLGVAKYALVLPMTNKQKTQIVIERIRESIDKLVFDTGKEKIRVSFKTGYASPDFNEEIEFNDLLDQADDALQRAIASSTERVVCFDDALEVEEPPVVITEQDIETAFSHILAGNYYQVPEQHLAAVRERLSPFMQYADNQLAADEGGNPAEKNIAV
;
A
#
# COMPACT_ATOMS: atom_id res chain seq x y z
N MET A 1 17.56 21.74 29.23
CA MET A 1 16.35 21.73 28.37
C MET A 1 16.52 22.90 27.43
N SER A 2 17.03 22.69 26.24
CA SER A 2 17.22 23.71 25.22
C SER A 2 15.89 23.97 24.53
N ASP A 3 15.38 25.19 24.68
CA ASP A 3 14.29 25.73 23.88
C ASP A 3 14.75 25.76 22.40
N MET A 4 14.44 24.70 21.65
CA MET A 4 14.43 24.81 20.20
C MET A 4 13.23 25.69 19.82
N PRO A 5 13.41 26.72 18.97
CA PRO A 5 12.32 27.56 18.54
C PRO A 5 11.27 26.65 17.87
N ALA A 6 10.04 26.70 18.35
CA ALA A 6 8.95 25.92 17.78
C ALA A 6 8.84 26.27 16.28
N GLU A 7 8.95 25.25 15.41
CA GLU A 7 8.77 25.41 13.97
C GLU A 7 7.42 26.09 13.69
N LYS A 8 7.45 27.10 12.81
CA LYS A 8 6.23 27.81 12.42
C LYS A 8 5.28 26.82 11.73
N PRO A 9 3.98 26.84 12.08
CA PRO A 9 3.01 26.02 11.35
C PRO A 9 2.99 26.39 9.87
N GLU A 10 2.79 25.39 9.02
CA GLU A 10 2.74 25.57 7.57
C GLU A 10 1.30 25.69 7.09
N VAL A 11 1.06 26.64 6.20
CA VAL A 11 -0.26 26.94 5.63
C VAL A 11 -0.12 27.07 4.12
N ILE A 12 -1.07 26.53 3.35
CA ILE A 12 -1.14 26.74 1.91
C ILE A 12 -2.28 27.69 1.57
N VAL A 13 -2.03 28.60 0.63
CA VAL A 13 -3.02 29.50 0.03
C VAL A 13 -3.07 29.26 -1.47
N VAL A 14 -4.23 28.79 -1.94
CA VAL A 14 -4.50 28.43 -3.33
C VAL A 14 -5.49 29.44 -3.91
N ASP A 15 -5.07 30.24 -4.88
CA ASP A 15 -5.89 31.31 -5.49
C ASP A 15 -5.26 31.70 -6.84
N ASP A 16 -6.04 31.89 -7.89
CA ASP A 16 -5.51 32.24 -9.19
C ASP A 16 -4.99 33.70 -9.24
N SER A 17 -5.52 34.56 -8.36
CA SER A 17 -5.09 35.95 -8.22
C SER A 17 -3.76 36.06 -7.48
N LYS A 18 -2.70 36.45 -8.18
CA LYS A 18 -1.41 36.75 -7.60
C LYS A 18 -1.50 37.81 -6.50
N VAL A 19 -2.42 38.76 -6.60
CA VAL A 19 -2.62 39.84 -5.62
C VAL A 19 -3.10 39.25 -4.30
N ILE A 20 -4.08 38.35 -4.33
CA ILE A 20 -4.62 37.69 -3.13
C ILE A 20 -3.56 36.80 -2.49
N ARG A 21 -2.84 36.01 -3.29
CA ARG A 21 -1.75 35.16 -2.76
C ARG A 21 -0.68 35.98 -2.03
N LEU A 22 -0.26 37.13 -2.61
CA LEU A 22 0.73 37.99 -1.99
C LEU A 22 0.20 38.73 -0.76
N ALA A 23 -1.08 39.14 -0.77
CA ALA A 23 -1.74 39.73 0.37
C ALA A 23 -1.82 38.73 1.55
N ALA A 24 -2.28 37.51 1.30
CA ALA A 24 -2.33 36.44 2.29
C ALA A 24 -0.92 36.12 2.88
N ARG A 25 0.11 36.06 2.02
CA ARG A 25 1.50 35.88 2.48
C ARG A 25 1.97 37.04 3.39
N LYS A 26 1.60 38.27 3.09
CA LYS A 26 1.94 39.42 3.92
C LYS A 26 1.20 39.39 5.25
N MET A 27 -0.05 38.95 5.27
CA MET A 27 -0.90 38.87 6.46
C MET A 27 -0.48 37.76 7.41
N LEU A 28 -0.12 36.59 6.88
CA LEU A 28 0.17 35.38 7.68
C LEU A 28 1.67 35.14 7.93
N GLY A 29 2.55 35.72 7.12
CA GLY A 29 3.97 35.34 7.07
C GLY A 29 4.80 35.62 8.31
N SER A 30 4.29 36.42 9.28
CA SER A 30 4.96 36.61 10.56
C SER A 30 4.88 35.36 11.45
N ASP A 31 3.76 34.64 11.41
CA ASP A 31 3.43 33.54 12.31
C ASP A 31 3.48 32.16 11.66
N TYR A 32 3.42 32.11 10.32
CA TYR A 32 3.32 30.89 9.53
C TYR A 32 4.37 30.80 8.41
N LEU A 33 4.73 29.59 8.01
CA LEU A 33 5.38 29.32 6.74
C LEU A 33 4.30 29.16 5.68
N ILE A 34 4.33 30.01 4.62
CA ILE A 34 3.24 30.09 3.65
C ILE A 34 3.66 29.50 2.32
N HIS A 35 2.92 28.48 1.89
CA HIS A 35 2.98 27.93 0.54
C HIS A 35 1.92 28.61 -0.32
N LEU A 36 2.26 28.93 -1.58
CA LEU A 36 1.36 29.60 -2.52
C LEU A 36 1.21 28.75 -3.77
N ALA A 37 -0.04 28.44 -4.12
CA ALA A 37 -0.40 27.74 -5.34
C ALA A 37 -1.32 28.62 -6.19
N GLU A 38 -1.16 28.56 -7.51
CA GLU A 38 -1.92 29.40 -8.45
C GLU A 38 -3.22 28.74 -8.93
N ASP A 39 -3.39 27.46 -8.67
CA ASP A 39 -4.61 26.70 -8.93
C ASP A 39 -4.70 25.45 -8.03
N GLY A 40 -5.82 24.75 -8.10
CA GLY A 40 -6.04 23.55 -7.30
C GLY A 40 -5.10 22.39 -7.66
N LEU A 41 -4.63 22.29 -8.90
CA LEU A 41 -3.73 21.22 -9.32
C LEU A 41 -2.35 21.36 -8.66
N VAL A 42 -1.79 22.57 -8.71
CA VAL A 42 -0.52 22.89 -8.03
C VAL A 42 -0.69 22.75 -6.52
N GLY A 43 -1.82 23.21 -5.98
CA GLY A 43 -2.17 23.04 -4.56
C GLY A 43 -2.22 21.58 -4.13
N TRP A 44 -2.85 20.73 -4.92
CA TRP A 44 -2.94 19.29 -4.67
C TRP A 44 -1.56 18.63 -4.65
N GLN A 45 -0.71 18.94 -5.61
CA GLN A 45 0.65 18.39 -5.67
C GLN A 45 1.49 18.81 -4.47
N MET A 46 1.41 20.08 -4.06
CA MET A 46 2.11 20.54 -2.84
C MET A 46 1.63 19.84 -1.57
N LEU A 47 0.33 19.50 -1.46
CA LEU A 47 -0.22 18.76 -0.32
C LEU A 47 0.27 17.30 -0.28
N GLN A 48 0.50 16.69 -1.44
CA GLN A 48 1.06 15.34 -1.52
C GLN A 48 2.55 15.31 -1.14
N ASP A 49 3.31 16.32 -1.53
CA ASP A 49 4.76 16.41 -1.32
C ASP A 49 5.14 16.92 0.09
N ASN A 50 4.22 17.61 0.79
CA ASN A 50 4.50 18.25 2.07
C ASN A 50 3.45 17.94 3.15
N SER A 51 3.74 16.98 4.00
CA SER A 51 2.90 16.57 5.13
C SER A 51 2.87 17.54 6.32
N ALA A 52 3.70 18.58 6.32
CA ALA A 52 3.75 19.59 7.39
C ALA A 52 2.67 20.68 7.26
N ILE A 53 2.00 20.75 6.10
CA ILE A 53 0.88 21.69 5.89
C ILE A 53 -0.26 21.33 6.83
N SER A 54 -0.71 22.32 7.60
CA SER A 54 -1.71 22.14 8.65
C SER A 54 -3.06 22.79 8.37
N VAL A 55 -3.15 23.70 7.40
CA VAL A 55 -4.37 24.41 7.00
C VAL A 55 -4.32 24.76 5.51
N VAL A 56 -5.44 24.60 4.83
CA VAL A 56 -5.63 24.97 3.42
C VAL A 56 -6.60 26.14 3.33
N PHE A 57 -6.21 27.21 2.66
CA PHE A 57 -7.10 28.25 2.18
C PHE A 57 -7.18 28.13 0.66
N THR A 58 -8.37 28.03 0.10
CA THR A 58 -8.54 27.89 -1.35
C THR A 58 -9.68 28.74 -1.90
N ASP A 59 -9.45 29.37 -3.04
CA ASP A 59 -10.53 29.98 -3.83
C ASP A 59 -11.43 28.89 -4.42
N LEU A 60 -12.69 29.23 -4.70
CA LEU A 60 -13.62 28.33 -5.40
C LEU A 60 -13.37 28.32 -6.91
N SER A 61 -13.15 29.49 -7.49
CA SER A 61 -13.11 29.66 -8.95
C SER A 61 -11.67 29.82 -9.43
N MET A 62 -11.07 28.72 -9.86
CA MET A 62 -9.71 28.69 -10.38
C MET A 62 -9.64 27.86 -11.67
N PRO A 63 -8.65 28.13 -12.56
CA PRO A 63 -8.40 27.30 -13.74
C PRO A 63 -7.85 25.93 -13.36
N ASN A 64 -7.83 25.01 -14.32
CA ASN A 64 -7.30 23.64 -14.24
C ASN A 64 -8.02 22.76 -13.21
N MET A 65 -7.96 23.09 -11.93
CA MET A 65 -8.68 22.45 -10.83
C MET A 65 -9.28 23.52 -9.94
N ASN A 66 -10.60 23.57 -9.83
CA ASN A 66 -11.30 24.51 -8.96
C ASN A 66 -11.25 24.12 -7.48
N GLY A 67 -11.70 25.01 -6.60
CA GLY A 67 -11.63 24.78 -5.14
C GLY A 67 -12.51 23.66 -4.64
N MET A 68 -13.63 23.37 -5.31
CA MET A 68 -14.50 22.23 -4.99
C MET A 68 -13.84 20.90 -5.36
N GLU A 69 -13.21 20.83 -6.52
CA GLU A 69 -12.44 19.67 -6.97
C GLU A 69 -11.24 19.41 -6.05
N LEU A 70 -10.51 20.47 -5.67
CA LEU A 70 -9.43 20.37 -4.68
C LEU A 70 -9.94 19.84 -3.32
N LEU A 71 -11.05 20.38 -2.82
CA LEU A 71 -11.69 19.91 -1.58
C LEU A 71 -12.05 18.42 -1.66
N ASN A 72 -12.66 18.00 -2.76
CA ASN A 72 -13.03 16.61 -2.99
C ASN A 72 -11.79 15.70 -3.03
N ASN A 73 -10.71 16.11 -3.71
CA ASN A 73 -9.44 15.37 -3.73
C ASN A 73 -8.84 15.24 -2.34
N ILE A 74 -8.85 16.32 -1.55
CA ILE A 74 -8.39 16.31 -0.16
C ILE A 74 -9.20 15.32 0.66
N ARG A 75 -10.54 15.36 0.60
CA ARG A 75 -11.43 14.52 1.41
C ARG A 75 -11.44 13.05 1.02
N SER A 76 -11.13 12.76 -0.24
CA SER A 76 -11.04 11.38 -0.77
C SER A 76 -9.60 10.82 -0.77
N SER A 77 -8.63 11.60 -0.26
CA SER A 77 -7.24 11.16 -0.19
C SER A 77 -7.09 9.89 0.64
N SER A 78 -6.26 8.95 0.19
CA SER A 78 -5.86 7.77 0.96
C SER A 78 -4.96 8.10 2.16
N ASN A 79 -4.40 9.31 2.19
CA ASN A 79 -3.62 9.82 3.32
C ASN A 79 -4.54 10.52 4.32
N ASP A 80 -4.71 9.94 5.52
CA ASP A 80 -5.54 10.49 6.59
C ASP A 80 -5.14 11.91 7.01
N GLN A 81 -3.85 12.23 6.97
CA GLN A 81 -3.37 13.58 7.32
C GLN A 81 -3.90 14.60 6.32
N ILE A 82 -3.87 14.29 5.02
CA ILE A 82 -4.43 15.14 3.97
C ILE A 82 -5.95 15.17 4.06
N ALA A 83 -6.61 14.01 4.19
CA ALA A 83 -8.07 13.91 4.21
C ALA A 83 -8.73 14.70 5.36
N ASN A 84 -8.03 14.84 6.47
CA ASN A 84 -8.50 15.56 7.66
C ASN A 84 -7.98 17.00 7.78
N LEU A 85 -7.24 17.51 6.78
CA LEU A 85 -6.79 18.90 6.79
C LEU A 85 -7.98 19.86 6.89
N PRO A 86 -7.90 20.90 7.74
CA PRO A 86 -8.83 22.01 7.71
C PRO A 86 -8.74 22.72 6.35
N VAL A 87 -9.87 22.78 5.64
CA VAL A 87 -10.00 23.49 4.38
C VAL A 87 -10.96 24.65 4.55
N ILE A 88 -10.47 25.86 4.35
CA ILE A 88 -11.22 27.10 4.43
C ILE A 88 -11.38 27.63 3.01
N ILE A 89 -12.63 27.76 2.59
CA ILE A 89 -12.95 28.25 1.26
C ILE A 89 -13.02 29.78 1.26
N MET A 90 -12.32 30.42 0.34
CA MET A 90 -12.37 31.85 0.11
C MET A 90 -13.45 32.13 -0.95
N THR A 91 -14.58 32.71 -0.54
CA THR A 91 -15.77 32.94 -1.41
C THR A 91 -15.81 34.40 -1.87
N GLY A 92 -16.41 34.64 -3.05
CA GLY A 92 -16.77 35.99 -3.50
C GLY A 92 -17.96 36.55 -2.72
N HIS A 93 -18.18 37.87 -2.85
CA HIS A 93 -19.32 38.54 -2.20
C HIS A 93 -20.66 38.10 -2.78
N ASP A 94 -20.67 37.66 -4.04
CA ASP A 94 -21.86 37.28 -4.79
C ASP A 94 -22.20 35.78 -4.71
N ASP A 95 -21.40 34.99 -3.97
CA ASP A 95 -21.66 33.56 -3.82
C ASP A 95 -22.91 33.30 -2.99
N SER A 96 -23.86 32.57 -3.59
CA SER A 96 -25.17 32.30 -2.99
C SER A 96 -25.08 31.39 -1.76
N GLU A 97 -26.06 31.43 -0.88
CA GLU A 97 -26.17 30.52 0.27
C GLU A 97 -26.17 29.04 -0.15
N SER A 98 -26.72 28.75 -1.34
CA SER A 98 -26.70 27.39 -1.89
C SER A 98 -25.27 26.88 -2.17
N VAL A 99 -24.39 27.73 -2.70
CA VAL A 99 -22.97 27.38 -2.94
C VAL A 99 -22.24 27.12 -1.61
N LYS A 100 -22.49 27.94 -0.60
CA LYS A 100 -21.91 27.73 0.75
C LYS A 100 -22.38 26.42 1.36
N GLN A 101 -23.65 26.09 1.21
CA GLN A 101 -24.19 24.81 1.69
C GLN A 101 -23.56 23.62 0.98
N GLU A 102 -23.42 23.70 -0.35
CA GLU A 102 -22.77 22.65 -1.16
C GLU A 102 -21.33 22.42 -0.74
N VAL A 103 -20.57 23.49 -0.50
CA VAL A 103 -19.19 23.47 -0.01
C VAL A 103 -19.08 22.81 1.38
N PHE A 104 -20.00 23.11 2.31
CA PHE A 104 -20.04 22.44 3.61
C PHE A 104 -20.41 20.98 3.52
N ASP A 105 -21.37 20.63 2.67
CA ASP A 105 -21.80 19.24 2.43
C ASP A 105 -20.66 18.41 1.80
N ALA A 106 -19.79 19.04 0.99
CA ALA A 106 -18.57 18.44 0.46
C ALA A 106 -17.46 18.28 1.52
N GLY A 107 -17.61 18.89 2.71
CA GLY A 107 -16.71 18.72 3.84
C GLY A 107 -15.70 19.85 4.04
N ALA A 108 -15.97 21.06 3.56
CA ALA A 108 -15.21 22.23 3.95
C ALA A 108 -15.32 22.46 5.46
N THR A 109 -14.25 22.99 6.05
CA THR A 109 -14.18 23.25 7.50
C THR A 109 -14.80 24.61 7.84
N ASP A 110 -14.56 25.60 6.98
CA ASP A 110 -15.04 26.98 7.16
C ASP A 110 -15.03 27.72 5.81
N PHE A 111 -15.52 28.95 5.79
CA PHE A 111 -15.37 29.87 4.66
C PHE A 111 -15.01 31.28 5.12
N ILE A 112 -14.44 32.05 4.20
CA ILE A 112 -14.13 33.48 4.39
C ILE A 112 -14.51 34.23 3.12
N THR A 113 -15.21 35.35 3.29
CA THR A 113 -15.68 36.15 2.13
C THR A 113 -14.62 37.18 1.73
N LYS A 114 -14.33 37.28 0.46
CA LYS A 114 -13.48 38.31 -0.15
C LYS A 114 -14.29 39.64 -0.31
N PRO A 115 -13.69 40.82 -0.01
CA PRO A 115 -12.35 41.04 0.54
C PRO A 115 -12.30 40.71 2.03
N PHE A 116 -11.20 40.11 2.50
CA PHE A 116 -10.99 39.77 3.90
C PHE A 116 -9.92 40.64 4.55
N GLU A 117 -10.03 40.85 5.86
CA GLU A 117 -9.03 41.52 6.67
C GLU A 117 -7.98 40.56 7.23
N SER A 118 -6.82 41.13 7.65
CA SER A 118 -5.76 40.31 8.25
C SER A 118 -6.24 39.52 9.47
N ILE A 119 -7.14 40.10 10.27
CA ILE A 119 -7.66 39.44 11.49
C ILE A 119 -8.51 38.24 11.18
N ASP A 120 -9.24 38.24 10.05
CA ASP A 120 -10.10 37.13 9.62
C ASP A 120 -9.27 35.92 9.24
N LEU A 121 -8.21 36.16 8.46
CA LEU A 121 -7.31 35.12 8.00
C LEU A 121 -6.48 34.55 9.17
N LEU A 122 -5.89 35.42 9.98
CA LEU A 122 -5.07 35.03 11.14
C LEU A 122 -5.84 34.24 12.18
N SER A 123 -7.08 34.69 12.52
CA SER A 123 -7.90 34.01 13.53
C SER A 123 -8.24 32.58 13.12
N ARG A 124 -8.60 32.36 11.84
CA ARG A 124 -8.88 31.03 11.30
C ARG A 124 -7.64 30.16 11.20
N ALA A 125 -6.54 30.72 10.65
CA ALA A 125 -5.27 29.99 10.61
C ALA A 125 -4.85 29.52 12.02
N LYS A 126 -4.94 30.39 13.02
CA LYS A 126 -4.58 30.07 14.42
C LYS A 126 -5.51 29.01 15.05
N ALA A 127 -6.82 29.16 14.85
CA ALA A 127 -7.80 28.22 15.40
C ALA A 127 -7.61 26.81 14.80
N TYR A 128 -7.53 26.74 13.48
CA TYR A 128 -7.48 25.46 12.78
C TYR A 128 -6.12 24.78 12.80
N ALA A 129 -4.99 25.53 12.75
CA ALA A 129 -3.66 24.95 12.96
C ALA A 129 -3.50 24.38 14.38
N ARG A 130 -4.06 25.06 15.40
CA ARG A 130 -4.07 24.54 16.77
C ARG A 130 -4.95 23.29 16.92
N LEU A 131 -6.11 23.28 16.27
CA LEU A 131 -7.03 22.15 16.30
C LEU A 131 -6.40 20.93 15.62
N SER A 132 -5.82 21.10 14.43
CA SER A 132 -5.12 20.06 13.69
C SER A 132 -4.00 19.43 14.54
N ARG A 133 -3.14 20.23 15.15
CA ARG A 133 -2.09 19.73 16.06
C ARG A 133 -2.66 18.93 17.23
N LYS A 134 -3.73 19.41 17.87
CA LYS A 134 -4.36 18.68 18.98
C LYS A 134 -4.96 17.35 18.55
N VAL A 135 -5.55 17.28 17.37
CA VAL A 135 -6.09 16.03 16.83
C VAL A 135 -4.94 15.03 16.62
N VAL A 136 -3.85 15.45 15.97
CA VAL A 136 -2.66 14.60 15.76
C VAL A 136 -2.05 14.14 17.10
N GLU A 137 -1.95 15.04 18.11
CA GLU A 137 -1.44 14.66 19.43
C GLU A 137 -2.36 13.65 20.14
N LEU A 138 -3.67 13.82 20.03
CA LEU A 138 -4.64 12.90 20.63
C LEU A 138 -4.64 11.53 19.91
N GLU A 139 -4.50 11.52 18.61
CA GLU A 139 -4.38 10.28 17.83
C GLU A 139 -3.09 9.53 18.16
N LYS A 140 -1.98 10.25 18.31
CA LYS A 140 -0.73 9.65 18.81
C LYS A 140 -0.89 9.06 20.23
N LYS A 141 -1.70 9.68 21.10
CA LYS A 141 -1.91 9.23 22.48
C LYS A 141 -2.91 8.07 22.61
N THR A 142 -3.88 7.99 21.74
CA THR A 142 -4.92 6.94 21.84
C THR A 142 -4.49 5.60 21.24
N GLY A 143 -3.53 5.60 20.31
CA GLY A 143 -3.01 4.39 19.67
C GLY A 143 -3.99 3.64 18.78
N TYR A 144 -5.27 3.99 18.80
CA TYR A 144 -6.34 3.36 18.04
C TYR A 144 -6.98 4.33 17.05
N ASP A 145 -7.33 3.82 15.87
CA ASP A 145 -8.16 4.54 14.92
C ASP A 145 -9.60 4.66 15.44
N LYS A 146 -10.08 5.90 15.56
CA LYS A 146 -11.39 6.19 16.17
C LYS A 146 -12.59 5.68 15.36
N LEU A 147 -12.41 5.49 14.06
CA LEU A 147 -13.47 5.08 13.16
C LEU A 147 -13.64 3.56 13.15
N THR A 148 -12.54 2.82 13.12
CA THR A 148 -12.54 1.36 12.97
C THR A 148 -12.26 0.61 14.28
N GLY A 149 -11.64 1.26 15.26
CA GLY A 149 -11.14 0.62 16.49
C GLY A 149 -9.89 -0.24 16.30
N LEU A 150 -9.34 -0.29 15.08
CA LEU A 150 -8.05 -0.93 14.80
C LEU A 150 -6.90 -0.08 15.37
N TYR A 151 -5.70 -0.62 15.39
CA TYR A 151 -4.52 0.16 15.71
C TYR A 151 -4.32 1.29 14.68
N ASN A 152 -3.70 2.38 15.10
CA ASN A 152 -3.17 3.38 14.18
C ASN A 152 -1.72 3.04 13.79
N ALA A 153 -1.10 3.85 12.93
CA ALA A 153 0.27 3.64 12.48
C ALA A 153 1.29 3.56 13.64
N ASN A 154 1.10 4.34 14.71
CA ASN A 154 2.03 4.35 15.85
C ASN A 154 1.99 3.03 16.63
N LEU A 155 0.80 2.51 16.95
CA LEU A 155 0.67 1.22 17.64
C LEU A 155 1.04 0.05 16.72
N LEU A 156 0.81 0.15 15.41
CA LEU A 156 1.32 -0.84 14.46
C LEU A 156 2.84 -0.98 14.60
N VAL A 157 3.56 0.15 14.55
CA VAL A 157 5.02 0.15 14.64
C VAL A 157 5.46 -0.34 16.03
N GLU A 158 4.84 0.12 17.11
CA GLU A 158 5.20 -0.28 18.48
C GLU A 158 5.01 -1.78 18.72
N HIS A 159 3.84 -2.32 18.41
CA HIS A 159 3.53 -3.74 18.62
C HIS A 159 4.20 -4.63 17.58
N GLY A 160 4.22 -4.18 16.31
CA GLY A 160 4.85 -4.91 15.22
C GLY A 160 6.35 -5.07 15.41
N SER A 161 7.08 -4.03 15.85
CA SER A 161 8.51 -4.12 16.15
C SER A 161 8.80 -5.11 17.28
N LYS A 162 7.93 -5.17 18.29
CA LYS A 162 8.08 -6.17 19.39
C LYS A 162 7.86 -7.59 18.86
N ALA A 163 6.80 -7.80 18.06
CA ALA A 163 6.50 -9.09 17.45
C ALA A 163 7.61 -9.53 16.49
N PHE A 164 8.14 -8.61 15.68
CA PHE A 164 9.25 -8.84 14.77
C PHE A 164 10.53 -9.22 15.52
N SER A 165 10.91 -8.47 16.55
CA SER A 165 12.09 -8.76 17.36
C SER A 165 11.97 -10.11 18.06
N PHE A 166 10.80 -10.50 18.50
CA PHE A 166 10.53 -11.82 19.06
C PHE A 166 10.68 -12.91 18.00
N ALA A 167 10.04 -12.76 16.84
CA ALA A 167 10.11 -13.72 15.74
C ALA A 167 11.55 -13.91 15.25
N HIS A 168 12.30 -12.84 15.02
CA HIS A 168 13.68 -12.87 14.59
C HIS A 168 14.57 -13.61 15.60
N ARG A 169 14.44 -13.30 16.90
CA ARG A 169 15.22 -13.96 17.97
C ARG A 169 14.97 -15.45 18.04
N HIS A 170 13.73 -15.88 17.83
CA HIS A 170 13.31 -17.28 17.94
C HIS A 170 13.28 -18.03 16.60
N LYS A 171 13.77 -17.39 15.51
CA LYS A 171 13.75 -17.93 14.13
C LYS A 171 12.35 -18.39 13.70
N LEU A 172 11.35 -17.56 14.00
CA LEU A 172 9.97 -17.77 13.62
C LEU A 172 9.63 -16.91 12.41
N PHE A 173 8.71 -17.38 11.59
CA PHE A 173 8.20 -16.59 10.48
C PHE A 173 7.38 -15.41 10.98
N ILE A 174 7.41 -14.31 10.21
CA ILE A 174 6.56 -13.16 10.38
C ILE A 174 6.27 -12.55 9.01
N SER A 175 5.05 -12.10 8.80
CA SER A 175 4.65 -11.48 7.54
C SER A 175 3.98 -10.14 7.79
N ALA A 176 4.16 -9.21 6.85
CA ALA A 176 3.38 -7.97 6.78
C ALA A 176 2.49 -7.99 5.54
N VAL A 177 1.28 -7.46 5.68
CA VAL A 177 0.28 -7.40 4.61
C VAL A 177 -0.33 -6.01 4.58
N TYR A 178 -0.41 -5.41 3.42
CA TYR A 178 -1.10 -4.15 3.17
C TYR A 178 -2.30 -4.37 2.26
N PHE A 179 -3.39 -3.68 2.56
CA PHE A 179 -4.61 -3.67 1.75
C PHE A 179 -5.04 -2.26 1.44
N GLU A 180 -5.56 -2.06 0.25
CA GLU A 180 -6.21 -0.80 -0.11
C GLU A 180 -7.53 -1.08 -0.83
N ILE A 181 -8.58 -0.36 -0.42
CA ILE A 181 -9.90 -0.44 -1.07
C ILE A 181 -9.79 0.16 -2.47
N GLN A 182 -10.13 -0.63 -3.48
CA GLN A 182 -10.14 -0.17 -4.87
C GLN A 182 -11.24 0.88 -5.10
N ASP A 183 -10.93 1.83 -5.98
CA ASP A 183 -11.87 2.88 -6.43
C ASP A 183 -12.55 3.65 -5.30
N PHE A 184 -11.92 3.71 -4.11
CA PHE A 184 -12.51 4.36 -2.94
C PHE A 184 -12.78 5.84 -3.20
N GLN A 185 -11.89 6.54 -3.91
CA GLN A 185 -12.07 7.94 -4.26
C GLN A 185 -13.34 8.14 -5.11
N ASN A 186 -13.54 7.31 -6.12
CA ASN A 186 -14.75 7.35 -6.95
C ASN A 186 -16.01 7.01 -6.14
N CYS A 187 -15.92 6.02 -5.25
CA CYS A 187 -17.00 5.70 -4.32
C CYS A 187 -17.36 6.88 -3.42
N PHE A 188 -16.37 7.58 -2.87
CA PHE A 188 -16.58 8.79 -2.07
C PHE A 188 -17.27 9.91 -2.87
N LEU A 189 -16.78 10.19 -4.09
CA LEU A 189 -17.32 11.23 -4.96
C LEU A 189 -18.77 10.95 -5.38
N THR A 190 -19.09 9.68 -5.64
CA THR A 190 -20.40 9.28 -6.15
C THR A 190 -21.46 9.15 -5.04
N HIS A 191 -21.07 8.62 -3.87
CA HIS A 191 -22.00 8.23 -2.80
C HIS A 191 -21.87 9.06 -1.52
N GLY A 192 -20.83 9.91 -1.46
CA GLY A 192 -20.60 10.84 -0.37
C GLY A 192 -20.00 10.22 0.89
N LYS A 193 -19.65 11.10 1.83
CA LYS A 193 -18.92 10.79 3.07
C LYS A 193 -19.56 9.71 3.93
N LYS A 194 -20.89 9.71 4.06
CA LYS A 194 -21.59 8.74 4.94
C LYS A 194 -21.45 7.30 4.47
N VAL A 195 -21.58 7.07 3.16
CA VAL A 195 -21.41 5.74 2.56
C VAL A 195 -19.96 5.29 2.67
N ALA A 196 -19.01 6.17 2.33
CA ALA A 196 -17.57 5.90 2.45
C ALA A 196 -17.18 5.52 3.90
N GLN A 197 -17.66 6.26 4.90
CA GLN A 197 -17.42 5.91 6.31
C GLN A 197 -18.04 4.57 6.71
N HIS A 198 -19.22 4.24 6.24
CA HIS A 198 -19.85 2.93 6.48
C HIS A 198 -19.00 1.79 5.93
N ILE A 199 -18.43 1.95 4.74
CA ILE A 199 -17.53 0.97 4.13
C ILE A 199 -16.29 0.77 5.00
N ILE A 200 -15.63 1.85 5.40
CA ILE A 200 -14.42 1.80 6.25
C ILE A 200 -14.69 1.05 7.57
N VAL A 201 -15.79 1.40 8.25
CA VAL A 201 -16.18 0.76 9.52
C VAL A 201 -16.47 -0.73 9.34
N ALA A 202 -17.21 -1.09 8.28
CA ALA A 202 -17.54 -2.47 8.00
C ALA A 202 -16.30 -3.31 7.68
N VAL A 203 -15.36 -2.77 6.90
CA VAL A 203 -14.07 -3.41 6.61
C VAL A 203 -13.26 -3.60 7.90
N GLY A 204 -13.11 -2.55 8.71
CA GLY A 204 -12.42 -2.64 9.99
C GLY A 204 -12.99 -3.73 10.90
N ARG A 205 -14.33 -3.82 10.99
CA ARG A 205 -15.01 -4.87 11.75
C ARG A 205 -14.71 -6.26 11.21
N ARG A 206 -14.72 -6.45 9.87
CA ARG A 206 -14.39 -7.73 9.26
C ARG A 206 -12.96 -8.16 9.51
N LEU A 207 -12.02 -7.22 9.48
CA LEU A 207 -10.64 -7.51 9.85
C LEU A 207 -10.56 -8.00 11.30
N GLN A 208 -11.19 -7.32 12.26
CA GLN A 208 -11.23 -7.76 13.67
C GLN A 208 -11.83 -9.15 13.85
N GLU A 209 -12.90 -9.49 13.11
CA GLU A 209 -13.56 -10.80 13.20
C GLU A 209 -12.72 -11.96 12.64
N VAL A 210 -11.85 -11.66 11.67
CA VAL A 210 -11.03 -12.67 10.96
C VAL A 210 -9.66 -12.87 11.62
N MET A 211 -9.13 -11.84 12.30
CA MET A 211 -7.81 -11.84 12.90
C MET A 211 -7.78 -12.64 14.20
N ARG A 212 -6.60 -13.21 14.51
CA ARG A 212 -6.31 -13.87 15.78
C ARG A 212 -5.92 -12.84 16.84
N GLU A 213 -5.84 -13.24 18.08
CA GLU A 213 -5.45 -12.38 19.20
C GLU A 213 -4.00 -11.88 19.07
N GLU A 214 -3.11 -12.71 18.53
CA GLU A 214 -1.70 -12.37 18.30
C GLU A 214 -1.45 -11.53 17.03
N ASP A 215 -2.42 -11.47 16.11
CA ASP A 215 -2.32 -10.71 14.88
C ASP A 215 -2.51 -9.21 15.16
N ILE A 216 -1.75 -8.39 14.47
CA ILE A 216 -1.81 -6.93 14.62
C ILE A 216 -2.48 -6.35 13.38
N ALA A 217 -3.60 -5.67 13.57
CA ALA A 217 -4.35 -5.02 12.50
C ALA A 217 -4.41 -3.51 12.74
N ALA A 218 -4.05 -2.73 11.72
CA ALA A 218 -4.03 -1.27 11.78
C ALA A 218 -4.69 -0.64 10.55
N ARG A 219 -5.23 0.56 10.74
CA ARG A 219 -5.65 1.43 9.65
C ARG A 219 -4.62 2.56 9.50
N LEU A 220 -4.07 2.71 8.30
CA LEU A 220 -2.97 3.64 8.02
C LEU A 220 -3.41 4.87 7.22
N GLY A 221 -4.57 4.80 6.60
CA GLY A 221 -5.10 5.87 5.78
C GLY A 221 -6.61 5.73 5.61
N VAL A 222 -7.20 6.54 4.75
CA VAL A 222 -8.66 6.53 4.55
C VAL A 222 -9.15 5.15 4.11
N ALA A 223 -8.45 4.53 3.17
CA ALA A 223 -8.80 3.24 2.57
C ALA A 223 -7.70 2.17 2.71
N LYS A 224 -6.59 2.49 3.43
CA LYS A 224 -5.40 1.64 3.55
C LYS A 224 -5.30 1.01 4.93
N TYR A 225 -5.03 -0.29 4.95
CA TYR A 225 -4.89 -1.10 6.16
C TYR A 225 -3.59 -1.90 6.13
N ALA A 226 -3.06 -2.23 7.30
CA ALA A 226 -1.91 -3.10 7.44
C ALA A 226 -2.18 -4.21 8.46
N LEU A 227 -1.60 -5.38 8.22
CA LEU A 227 -1.54 -6.46 9.18
C LEU A 227 -0.09 -6.87 9.41
N VAL A 228 0.22 -7.24 10.63
CA VAL A 228 1.43 -8.00 10.96
C VAL A 228 0.99 -9.34 11.53
N LEU A 229 1.50 -10.42 10.94
CA LEU A 229 1.10 -11.79 11.21
C LEU A 229 2.28 -12.58 11.80
N PRO A 230 2.41 -12.63 13.12
CA PRO A 230 3.44 -13.44 13.77
C PRO A 230 3.27 -14.93 13.48
N MET A 231 4.36 -15.68 13.46
CA MET A 231 4.41 -17.13 13.24
C MET A 231 3.71 -17.60 11.95
N THR A 232 3.68 -16.73 10.95
CA THR A 232 2.98 -16.94 9.68
C THR A 232 3.97 -16.80 8.52
N ASN A 233 4.15 -17.87 7.76
CA ASN A 233 4.99 -17.90 6.55
C ASN A 233 4.19 -17.51 5.30
N LYS A 234 4.85 -17.40 4.15
CA LYS A 234 4.27 -17.01 2.85
C LYS A 234 2.97 -17.76 2.52
N GLN A 235 2.98 -19.09 2.63
CA GLN A 235 1.81 -19.92 2.31
C GLN A 235 0.62 -19.66 3.25
N LYS A 236 0.88 -19.55 4.56
CA LYS A 236 -0.16 -19.24 5.54
C LYS A 236 -0.68 -17.82 5.38
N THR A 237 0.18 -16.88 5.00
CA THR A 237 -0.20 -15.49 4.71
C THR A 237 -1.19 -15.43 3.55
N GLN A 238 -0.97 -16.18 2.48
CA GLN A 238 -1.91 -16.30 1.37
C GLN A 238 -3.29 -16.82 1.81
N ILE A 239 -3.32 -17.82 2.70
CA ILE A 239 -4.58 -18.35 3.25
C ILE A 239 -5.31 -17.29 4.08
N VAL A 240 -4.58 -16.50 4.88
CA VAL A 240 -5.17 -15.39 5.65
C VAL A 240 -5.73 -14.32 4.73
N ILE A 241 -4.98 -13.91 3.70
CA ILE A 241 -5.41 -12.93 2.70
C ILE A 241 -6.69 -13.41 2.01
N GLU A 242 -6.76 -14.67 1.57
CA GLU A 242 -7.93 -15.21 0.92
C GLU A 242 -9.16 -15.23 1.85
N ARG A 243 -8.98 -15.64 3.10
CA ARG A 243 -10.05 -15.62 4.12
C ARG A 243 -10.60 -14.22 4.37
N ILE A 244 -9.71 -13.21 4.42
CA ILE A 244 -10.10 -11.81 4.56
C ILE A 244 -10.89 -11.38 3.33
N ARG A 245 -10.39 -11.69 2.12
CA ARG A 245 -11.02 -11.35 0.85
C ARG A 245 -12.43 -11.93 0.77
N GLU A 246 -12.60 -13.23 1.03
CA GLU A 246 -13.91 -13.88 1.05
C GLU A 246 -14.88 -13.26 2.07
N SER A 247 -14.36 -12.82 3.22
CA SER A 247 -15.18 -12.16 4.25
C SER A 247 -15.68 -10.79 3.79
N ILE A 248 -14.83 -10.05 3.06
CA ILE A 248 -15.13 -8.69 2.61
C ILE A 248 -15.96 -8.71 1.32
N ASP A 249 -15.72 -9.64 0.39
CA ASP A 249 -16.51 -9.82 -0.83
C ASP A 249 -18.01 -10.11 -0.54
N LYS A 250 -18.32 -10.59 0.67
CA LYS A 250 -19.70 -10.75 1.16
C LYS A 250 -20.37 -9.44 1.59
N LEU A 251 -19.59 -8.36 1.76
CA LEU A 251 -20.14 -7.06 2.11
C LEU A 251 -20.85 -6.43 0.91
N VAL A 252 -22.10 -6.09 1.11
CA VAL A 252 -22.91 -5.37 0.13
C VAL A 252 -23.50 -4.15 0.82
N PHE A 253 -23.21 -2.98 0.30
CA PHE A 253 -23.71 -1.71 0.81
C PHE A 253 -24.86 -1.23 -0.08
N ASP A 254 -26.05 -1.11 0.51
CA ASP A 254 -27.21 -0.61 -0.19
C ASP A 254 -27.32 0.90 0.03
N THR A 255 -27.21 1.67 -1.04
CA THR A 255 -27.34 3.13 -1.00
C THR A 255 -28.76 3.62 -1.23
N GLY A 256 -29.70 2.70 -1.40
CA GLY A 256 -31.08 3.00 -1.82
C GLY A 256 -31.23 3.26 -3.32
N LYS A 257 -30.12 3.47 -4.03
CA LYS A 257 -30.07 3.62 -5.50
C LYS A 257 -29.44 2.41 -6.17
N GLU A 258 -28.38 1.93 -5.59
CA GLU A 258 -27.62 0.77 -6.09
C GLU A 258 -26.91 0.02 -4.95
N LYS A 259 -26.42 -1.17 -5.28
CA LYS A 259 -25.67 -2.02 -4.35
C LYS A 259 -24.18 -1.97 -4.67
N ILE A 260 -23.39 -1.46 -3.74
CA ILE A 260 -21.94 -1.34 -3.86
C ILE A 260 -21.29 -2.60 -3.28
N ARG A 261 -20.32 -3.14 -4.00
CA ARG A 261 -19.39 -4.17 -3.52
C ARG A 261 -18.01 -3.57 -3.43
N VAL A 262 -17.25 -3.98 -2.42
CA VAL A 262 -15.90 -3.47 -2.16
C VAL A 262 -14.90 -4.55 -2.57
N SER A 263 -13.84 -4.15 -3.25
CA SER A 263 -12.72 -5.01 -3.59
C SER A 263 -11.40 -4.38 -3.13
N PHE A 264 -10.37 -5.21 -2.99
CA PHE A 264 -9.06 -4.80 -2.50
C PHE A 264 -7.95 -5.14 -3.47
N LYS A 265 -6.93 -4.31 -3.44
CA LYS A 265 -5.57 -4.64 -3.82
C LYS A 265 -4.77 -4.98 -2.56
N THR A 266 -3.89 -5.96 -2.66
CA THR A 266 -3.14 -6.48 -1.53
C THR A 266 -1.68 -6.66 -1.92
N GLY A 267 -0.77 -6.15 -1.09
CA GLY A 267 0.64 -6.45 -1.15
C GLY A 267 1.08 -7.11 0.16
N TYR A 268 2.02 -8.03 0.10
CA TYR A 268 2.57 -8.64 1.29
C TYR A 268 4.04 -9.00 1.13
N ALA A 269 4.75 -9.06 2.26
CA ALA A 269 6.10 -9.56 2.38
C ALA A 269 6.17 -10.63 3.46
N SER A 270 6.92 -11.68 3.22
CA SER A 270 7.08 -12.82 4.12
C SER A 270 8.52 -13.34 4.04
N PRO A 271 9.49 -12.56 4.51
CA PRO A 271 10.91 -12.90 4.43
C PRO A 271 11.23 -14.18 5.20
N ASP A 272 12.28 -14.84 4.80
CA ASP A 272 12.84 -15.94 5.56
C ASP A 272 13.48 -15.43 6.86
N PHE A 273 13.41 -16.22 7.92
CA PHE A 273 13.98 -15.88 9.24
C PHE A 273 15.51 -15.71 9.24
N ASN A 274 16.20 -16.06 8.15
CA ASN A 274 17.64 -15.87 7.95
C ASN A 274 18.00 -14.52 7.31
N GLU A 275 17.01 -13.75 6.83
CA GLU A 275 17.27 -12.46 6.23
C GLU A 275 17.54 -11.42 7.32
N GLU A 276 18.62 -10.65 7.14
CA GLU A 276 18.96 -9.53 8.02
C GLU A 276 18.21 -8.27 7.54
N ILE A 277 16.95 -8.15 7.96
CA ILE A 277 16.12 -6.98 7.71
C ILE A 277 15.62 -6.38 9.02
N GLU A 278 15.24 -5.11 9.01
CA GLU A 278 14.55 -4.44 10.10
C GLU A 278 13.03 -4.49 9.93
N PHE A 279 12.29 -4.18 10.99
CA PHE A 279 10.83 -4.18 10.93
C PHE A 279 10.28 -3.17 9.91
N ASN A 280 10.93 -2.01 9.77
CA ASN A 280 10.51 -1.01 8.79
C ASN A 280 10.72 -1.52 7.35
N ASP A 281 11.82 -2.25 7.10
CA ASP A 281 12.05 -2.85 5.78
C ASP A 281 10.94 -3.84 5.41
N LEU A 282 10.48 -4.66 6.38
CA LEU A 282 9.36 -5.57 6.18
C LEU A 282 8.06 -4.82 5.80
N LEU A 283 7.80 -3.68 6.45
CA LEU A 283 6.64 -2.85 6.11
C LEU A 283 6.78 -2.22 4.73
N ASP A 284 7.95 -1.69 4.41
CA ASP A 284 8.25 -1.05 3.12
C ASP A 284 8.14 -2.07 1.98
N GLN A 285 8.67 -3.28 2.14
CA GLN A 285 8.52 -4.38 1.19
C GLN A 285 7.05 -4.74 0.92
N ALA A 286 6.23 -4.81 1.96
CA ALA A 286 4.81 -5.09 1.82
C ALA A 286 4.05 -3.93 1.12
N ASP A 287 4.45 -2.67 1.37
CA ASP A 287 3.88 -1.51 0.69
C ASP A 287 4.30 -1.46 -0.78
N ASP A 288 5.56 -1.71 -1.11
CA ASP A 288 6.04 -1.82 -2.48
C ASP A 288 5.26 -2.90 -3.27
N ALA A 289 4.99 -4.05 -2.64
CA ALA A 289 4.15 -5.08 -3.23
C ALA A 289 2.72 -4.59 -3.46
N LEU A 290 2.15 -3.81 -2.54
CA LEU A 290 0.83 -3.18 -2.71
C LEU A 290 0.83 -2.20 -3.88
N GLN A 291 1.84 -1.34 -4.02
CA GLN A 291 1.94 -0.40 -5.14
C GLN A 291 2.00 -1.14 -6.48
N ARG A 292 2.73 -2.25 -6.56
CA ARG A 292 2.75 -3.13 -7.74
C ARG A 292 1.37 -3.74 -8.02
N ALA A 293 0.68 -4.20 -6.99
CA ALA A 293 -0.69 -4.70 -7.13
C ALA A 293 -1.64 -3.62 -7.66
N ILE A 294 -1.55 -2.37 -7.16
CA ILE A 294 -2.36 -1.24 -7.60
C ILE A 294 -2.10 -0.91 -9.07
N ALA A 295 -0.84 -0.89 -9.49
CA ALA A 295 -0.43 -0.62 -10.86
C ALA A 295 -0.85 -1.73 -11.85
N SER A 296 -1.01 -2.97 -11.38
CA SER A 296 -1.42 -4.11 -12.20
C SER A 296 -2.91 -4.09 -12.46
N SER A 297 -3.32 -4.30 -13.72
CA SER A 297 -4.74 -4.48 -14.09
C SER A 297 -5.26 -5.90 -13.83
N THR A 298 -4.38 -6.88 -13.71
CA THR A 298 -4.71 -8.32 -13.61
C THR A 298 -4.52 -8.87 -12.21
N GLU A 299 -3.47 -8.47 -11.52
CA GLU A 299 -3.11 -8.98 -10.20
C GLU A 299 -3.79 -8.19 -9.10
N ARG A 300 -4.44 -8.92 -8.20
CA ARG A 300 -5.07 -8.33 -7.00
C ARG A 300 -4.22 -8.51 -5.75
N VAL A 301 -3.36 -9.51 -5.74
CA VAL A 301 -2.46 -9.87 -4.64
C VAL A 301 -1.07 -10.05 -5.19
N VAL A 302 -0.11 -9.32 -4.66
CA VAL A 302 1.31 -9.38 -5.04
C VAL A 302 2.14 -9.70 -3.81
N CYS A 303 3.05 -10.67 -3.94
CA CYS A 303 4.10 -10.91 -2.96
C CYS A 303 5.34 -10.09 -3.32
N PHE A 304 6.01 -9.52 -2.33
CA PHE A 304 7.26 -8.79 -2.56
C PHE A 304 8.31 -9.71 -3.16
N ASP A 305 8.46 -10.91 -2.60
CA ASP A 305 9.48 -11.88 -2.97
C ASP A 305 9.28 -12.46 -4.38
N ASP A 306 8.03 -12.57 -4.86
CA ASP A 306 7.73 -13.06 -6.22
C ASP A 306 8.28 -12.14 -7.33
N ALA A 307 8.59 -10.89 -7.02
CA ALA A 307 9.19 -9.96 -7.97
C ALA A 307 10.73 -10.04 -7.99
N LEU A 308 11.32 -10.66 -6.98
CA LEU A 308 12.75 -10.97 -6.95
C LEU A 308 13.04 -12.27 -7.72
N GLU A 309 12.06 -13.14 -7.90
CA GLU A 309 12.04 -14.12 -8.96
C GLU A 309 11.77 -13.38 -10.30
N VAL A 310 12.68 -12.49 -10.67
CA VAL A 310 12.85 -12.17 -12.10
C VAL A 310 13.03 -13.54 -12.73
N GLU A 311 12.09 -13.95 -13.60
CA GLU A 311 12.36 -15.03 -14.55
C GLU A 311 13.73 -14.70 -15.13
N GLU A 312 14.76 -15.38 -14.65
CA GLU A 312 16.00 -15.42 -15.40
C GLU A 312 15.54 -15.82 -16.80
N PRO A 313 15.90 -15.03 -17.82
CA PRO A 313 15.46 -15.35 -19.18
C PRO A 313 15.77 -16.83 -19.38
N PRO A 314 14.83 -17.65 -19.88
CA PRO A 314 14.96 -19.09 -19.90
C PRO A 314 16.37 -19.42 -20.37
N VAL A 315 17.13 -20.08 -19.49
CA VAL A 315 18.54 -20.37 -19.77
C VAL A 315 18.52 -21.16 -21.07
N VAL A 316 18.89 -20.50 -22.15
CA VAL A 316 18.97 -21.14 -23.46
C VAL A 316 20.17 -22.06 -23.39
N ILE A 317 19.93 -23.32 -23.00
CA ILE A 317 20.95 -24.34 -22.94
C ILE A 317 21.41 -24.60 -24.38
N THR A 318 22.61 -24.17 -24.67
CA THR A 318 23.22 -24.34 -25.99
C THR A 318 23.72 -25.77 -26.17
N GLU A 319 23.90 -26.20 -27.43
CA GLU A 319 24.54 -27.51 -27.70
C GLU A 319 25.92 -27.62 -27.03
N GLN A 320 26.64 -26.49 -26.92
CA GLN A 320 27.95 -26.42 -26.30
C GLN A 320 27.91 -26.66 -24.80
N ASP A 321 26.84 -26.23 -24.13
CA ASP A 321 26.63 -26.49 -22.69
C ASP A 321 26.35 -27.97 -22.44
N ILE A 322 25.60 -28.63 -23.34
CA ILE A 322 25.33 -30.07 -23.27
C ILE A 322 26.62 -30.87 -23.52
N GLU A 323 27.44 -30.49 -24.51
CA GLU A 323 28.72 -31.14 -24.79
C GLU A 323 29.68 -31.00 -23.59
N THR A 324 29.72 -29.84 -22.97
CA THR A 324 30.54 -29.61 -21.76
C THR A 324 30.05 -30.47 -20.60
N ALA A 325 28.74 -30.57 -20.39
CA ALA A 325 28.18 -31.45 -19.38
C ALA A 325 28.51 -32.94 -19.64
N PHE A 326 28.45 -33.39 -20.90
CA PHE A 326 28.89 -34.73 -21.27
C PHE A 326 30.38 -34.97 -20.99
N SER A 327 31.25 -33.99 -21.26
CA SER A 327 32.67 -34.11 -20.98
C SER A 327 32.91 -34.31 -19.46
N HIS A 328 32.17 -33.59 -18.61
CA HIS A 328 32.25 -33.81 -17.17
C HIS A 328 31.71 -35.17 -16.74
N ILE A 329 30.64 -35.66 -17.33
CA ILE A 329 30.09 -36.99 -17.04
C ILE A 329 31.09 -38.07 -17.42
N LEU A 330 31.68 -37.99 -18.62
CA LEU A 330 32.67 -38.95 -19.10
C LEU A 330 33.97 -38.93 -18.26
N ALA A 331 34.33 -37.78 -17.72
CA ALA A 331 35.48 -37.63 -16.79
C ALA A 331 35.17 -38.09 -15.37
N GLY A 332 33.92 -38.49 -15.05
CA GLY A 332 33.49 -38.87 -13.70
C GLY A 332 33.27 -37.67 -12.74
N ASN A 333 33.22 -36.45 -13.27
CA ASN A 333 33.09 -35.21 -12.52
C ASN A 333 31.61 -34.74 -12.45
N TYR A 334 30.72 -35.61 -12.03
CA TYR A 334 29.26 -35.38 -12.06
C TYR A 334 28.81 -34.12 -11.31
N TYR A 335 29.51 -33.74 -10.24
CA TYR A 335 29.27 -32.54 -9.42
C TYR A 335 29.58 -31.21 -10.13
N GLN A 336 30.23 -31.26 -11.29
CA GLN A 336 30.54 -30.09 -12.12
C GLN A 336 29.46 -29.83 -13.19
N VAL A 337 28.46 -30.72 -13.33
CA VAL A 337 27.31 -30.50 -14.21
C VAL A 337 26.33 -29.58 -13.52
N PRO A 338 26.07 -28.36 -14.04
CA PRO A 338 25.11 -27.43 -13.44
C PRO A 338 23.73 -28.05 -13.35
N GLU A 339 23.01 -27.83 -12.24
CA GLU A 339 21.67 -28.38 -11.99
C GLU A 339 20.69 -28.06 -13.11
N GLN A 340 20.74 -26.86 -13.64
CA GLN A 340 19.92 -26.38 -14.75
C GLN A 340 20.14 -27.17 -16.06
N HIS A 341 21.27 -27.83 -16.25
CA HIS A 341 21.57 -28.63 -17.43
C HIS A 341 21.11 -30.11 -17.31
N LEU A 342 20.81 -30.59 -16.11
CA LEU A 342 20.52 -31.99 -15.84
C LEU A 342 19.31 -32.52 -16.65
N ALA A 343 18.26 -31.69 -16.79
CA ALA A 343 17.07 -32.09 -17.58
C ALA A 343 17.40 -32.30 -19.06
N ALA A 344 18.13 -31.37 -19.66
CA ALA A 344 18.54 -31.46 -21.09
C ALA A 344 19.53 -32.60 -21.33
N VAL A 345 20.48 -32.80 -20.41
CA VAL A 345 21.41 -33.93 -20.46
C VAL A 345 20.68 -35.26 -20.35
N ARG A 346 19.73 -35.40 -19.44
CA ARG A 346 18.89 -36.60 -19.31
C ARG A 346 18.07 -36.89 -20.56
N GLU A 347 17.46 -35.89 -21.16
CA GLU A 347 16.70 -36.01 -22.37
C GLU A 347 17.57 -36.51 -23.53
N ARG A 348 18.78 -35.97 -23.66
CA ARG A 348 19.75 -36.38 -24.72
C ARG A 348 20.32 -37.76 -24.50
N LEU A 349 20.49 -38.20 -23.24
CA LEU A 349 20.96 -39.56 -22.90
C LEU A 349 19.86 -40.64 -23.00
N SER A 350 18.61 -40.25 -22.87
CA SER A 350 17.47 -41.19 -22.80
C SER A 350 17.44 -42.22 -23.98
N PRO A 351 17.66 -41.85 -25.26
CA PRO A 351 17.69 -42.81 -26.33
C PRO A 351 18.83 -43.83 -26.23
N PHE A 352 20.00 -43.38 -25.77
CA PHE A 352 21.16 -44.25 -25.54
C PHE A 352 20.93 -45.21 -24.38
N MET A 353 20.38 -44.72 -23.25
CA MET A 353 20.04 -45.56 -22.11
C MET A 353 19.02 -46.64 -22.50
N GLN A 354 17.99 -46.27 -23.23
CA GLN A 354 16.99 -47.22 -23.73
C GLN A 354 17.61 -48.27 -24.68
N TYR A 355 18.53 -47.86 -25.56
CA TYR A 355 19.26 -48.79 -26.44
C TYR A 355 20.14 -49.72 -25.60
N ALA A 356 20.91 -49.22 -24.62
CA ALA A 356 21.77 -50.01 -23.78
C ALA A 356 20.97 -51.03 -22.95
N ASP A 357 19.85 -50.63 -22.37
CA ASP A 357 18.95 -51.52 -21.61
C ASP A 357 18.40 -52.63 -22.47
N ASN A 358 18.03 -52.34 -23.74
CA ASN A 358 17.55 -53.34 -24.68
C ASN A 358 18.65 -54.34 -25.09
N GLN A 359 19.92 -53.87 -25.24
CA GLN A 359 21.03 -54.76 -25.57
C GLN A 359 21.42 -55.67 -24.40
N LEU A 360 21.44 -55.09 -23.17
CA LEU A 360 21.73 -55.89 -21.97
C LEU A 360 20.64 -56.92 -21.66
N ALA A 361 19.38 -56.59 -21.93
CA ALA A 361 18.27 -57.54 -21.81
C ALA A 361 18.32 -58.66 -22.87
N ALA A 362 18.87 -58.35 -24.06
CA ALA A 362 19.07 -59.34 -25.09
C ALA A 362 20.22 -60.33 -24.77
N ASP A 363 21.28 -59.84 -24.10
CA ASP A 363 22.40 -60.70 -23.64
C ASP A 363 22.05 -61.59 -22.45
N GLU A 364 21.14 -61.16 -21.57
CA GLU A 364 20.61 -61.98 -20.46
C GLU A 364 19.60 -63.06 -20.96
N GLY A 365 19.07 -62.90 -22.16
CA GLY A 365 18.16 -63.85 -22.85
C GLY A 365 18.84 -64.94 -23.64
N GLY A 366 20.16 -65.15 -23.48
CA GLY A 366 20.95 -66.14 -24.22
C GLY A 366 20.52 -67.57 -23.98
N ASN A 367 19.92 -68.10 -24.97
CA ASN A 367 19.64 -69.47 -25.47
C ASN A 367 19.84 -70.66 -24.48
N PRO A 368 18.77 -71.31 -24.03
CA PRO A 368 18.85 -72.59 -23.29
C PRO A 368 18.88 -73.80 -24.23
N ALA A 369 19.72 -73.77 -25.29
CA ALA A 369 19.75 -74.86 -26.26
C ALA A 369 21.09 -75.52 -26.41
N GLU A 370 21.95 -75.59 -25.36
CA GLU A 370 23.14 -76.43 -25.36
C GLU A 370 23.43 -77.10 -23.99
N LYS A 371 22.43 -77.89 -23.51
CA LYS A 371 22.71 -78.87 -22.44
C LYS A 371 21.83 -80.09 -22.66
N ASN A 372 22.07 -80.81 -23.77
CA ASN A 372 21.69 -82.22 -23.92
C ASN A 372 22.47 -82.81 -25.11
N ILE A 373 23.74 -83.24 -24.88
CA ILE A 373 24.37 -84.37 -25.55
C ILE A 373 25.59 -84.77 -24.71
N ALA A 374 25.52 -85.97 -24.20
CA ALA A 374 26.55 -86.98 -23.90
C ALA A 374 26.46 -87.52 -22.48
N VAL A 375 25.97 -88.71 -22.47
CA VAL A 375 26.30 -90.02 -21.87
C VAL A 375 26.32 -90.07 -20.36
#